data_8eb5b4d479e3f57abfa26c23a2d398d8
#
_entry.id   8eb5b4d479e3f57abfa26c23a2d398d8
#
_cell.length_a   1.000
_cell.length_b   1.000
_cell.length_c   1.000
_cell.angle_alpha   90.00
_cell.angle_beta   90.00
_cell.angle_gamma   90.00
#
_symmetry.space_group_name_H-M   'P 1'
#
loop_
_entity.id
_entity.type
_entity.pdbx_description
1 polymer ?
#
loop_
_entity_poly.entity_id
_entity_poly.type
_entity_poly.pdbx_seq_one_letter_code
_entity_poly.pdbx_strand_id
1 'polypeptide(L)'
;MFFLKRKRIWKLFAGTGLLVIFQFACSNEVKNNSKEINSESNIKSEKLINPEEMTMETRYGVPQGYERVAVEKGSFAEFLRNQKLKPYGEKVQYFNGNYKRSEGIYDSVFDVEIGDRDLHQCADAIMLLRAEYFYGKKEYDKISFKFVTGFNAQYSKWMQGYRINPNGKGSYYKKSAPSNTYKDFRNFMNIVFGYAGTLSLEKEMIPQKIENMQIGDVFIMGGSPGHAVIVVDMAKNEKGEKIFMLAQSYMPAQQTQVLINPENGGVWYSLKGKDVLVTPEWKFPVGKLKKF
;
A
#
# COMPACT_ATOMS: atom_id res chain seq x y z
N MET A 1 -8.91 53.22 -7.19
CA MET A 1 -8.88 54.11 -8.35
C MET A 1 -8.78 53.24 -9.59
N PHE A 2 -9.80 53.36 -10.43
CA PHE A 2 -10.02 52.79 -11.78
C PHE A 2 -10.24 51.30 -11.98
N PHE A 3 -11.51 50.98 -12.11
CA PHE A 3 -12.15 49.86 -12.82
C PHE A 3 -11.93 49.97 -14.33
N LEU A 4 -11.74 48.85 -15.01
CA LEU A 4 -12.08 48.72 -16.43
C LEU A 4 -12.72 47.38 -16.74
N LYS A 5 -14.04 47.43 -16.93
CA LYS A 5 -14.89 46.38 -17.51
C LYS A 5 -14.62 46.28 -19.00
N ARG A 6 -14.41 45.09 -19.54
CA ARG A 6 -14.53 44.78 -20.98
C ARG A 6 -15.75 43.86 -21.24
N LYS A 7 -16.76 44.44 -21.89
CA LYS A 7 -17.91 43.75 -22.51
C LYS A 7 -17.43 43.07 -23.79
N ARG A 8 -17.83 41.84 -24.01
CA ARG A 8 -17.76 41.15 -25.31
C ARG A 8 -19.15 41.02 -25.92
N ILE A 9 -19.25 41.55 -27.13
CA ILE A 9 -20.41 41.63 -28.00
C ILE A 9 -20.61 40.29 -28.70
N TRP A 10 -21.83 39.75 -28.65
CA TRP A 10 -22.27 38.63 -29.49
C TRP A 10 -22.72 39.16 -30.85
N LYS A 11 -22.20 38.61 -31.96
CA LYS A 11 -22.78 38.74 -33.29
C LYS A 11 -23.51 37.42 -33.64
N LEU A 12 -24.80 37.58 -33.86
CA LEU A 12 -25.65 36.57 -34.55
C LEU A 12 -25.29 36.55 -36.04
N PHE A 13 -25.14 35.37 -36.59
CA PHE A 13 -25.33 35.12 -38.04
C PHE A 13 -26.39 34.04 -38.21
N ALA A 14 -27.49 34.45 -38.80
CA ALA A 14 -28.51 33.59 -39.38
C ALA A 14 -28.10 33.17 -40.79
N GLY A 15 -28.16 31.90 -41.08
CA GLY A 15 -27.92 31.36 -42.42
C GLY A 15 -28.80 30.12 -42.63
N THR A 16 -29.80 30.28 -43.41
CA THR A 16 -30.76 29.29 -43.92
C THR A 16 -30.10 28.31 -44.92
N GLY A 17 -30.40 27.04 -44.85
CA GLY A 17 -30.08 26.14 -45.95
C GLY A 17 -30.22 24.64 -45.69
N LEU A 18 -31.30 24.10 -46.13
CA LEU A 18 -31.56 22.81 -46.80
C LEU A 18 -31.45 21.50 -45.97
N LEU A 19 -32.60 20.95 -45.75
CA LEU A 19 -32.90 19.59 -45.30
C LEU A 19 -32.49 18.59 -46.40
N VAL A 20 -31.61 17.65 -46.13
CA VAL A 20 -31.46 16.42 -46.92
C VAL A 20 -31.62 15.25 -45.94
N ILE A 21 -32.74 14.57 -46.05
CA ILE A 21 -33.03 13.34 -45.34
C ILE A 21 -32.33 12.20 -46.06
N PHE A 22 -31.31 11.61 -45.46
CA PHE A 22 -30.82 10.26 -45.79
C PHE A 22 -31.14 9.33 -44.64
N GLN A 23 -32.13 8.53 -44.83
CA GLN A 23 -32.37 7.33 -44.02
C GLN A 23 -31.30 6.29 -44.37
N PHE A 24 -30.42 5.97 -43.42
CA PHE A 24 -29.68 4.72 -43.43
C PHE A 24 -30.03 3.95 -42.14
N ALA A 25 -30.83 2.92 -42.35
CA ALA A 25 -30.96 1.83 -41.41
C ALA A 25 -29.68 1.01 -41.45
N CYS A 26 -28.92 0.99 -40.34
CA CYS A 26 -28.00 -0.10 -39.94
C CYS A 26 -27.23 0.37 -38.70
N SER A 27 -27.54 -0.21 -37.59
CA SER A 27 -26.59 -0.56 -36.53
C SER A 27 -27.29 -0.85 -35.18
N ASN A 28 -27.87 -2.03 -35.10
CA ASN A 28 -28.29 -2.59 -33.81
C ASN A 28 -27.37 -3.73 -33.29
N GLU A 29 -26.16 -3.89 -33.82
CA GLU A 29 -25.27 -5.01 -33.41
C GLU A 29 -24.03 -4.61 -32.62
N VAL A 30 -23.74 -3.33 -32.39
CA VAL A 30 -22.51 -2.92 -31.68
C VAL A 30 -22.71 -2.71 -30.17
N LYS A 31 -23.95 -2.68 -29.67
CA LYS A 31 -24.22 -2.43 -28.24
C LYS A 31 -24.20 -3.68 -27.34
N ASN A 32 -24.24 -4.89 -27.89
CA ASN A 32 -24.24 -6.10 -27.06
C ASN A 32 -22.84 -6.62 -26.70
N ASN A 33 -21.81 -6.36 -27.52
CA ASN A 33 -20.46 -6.86 -27.24
C ASN A 33 -19.73 -6.13 -26.09
N SER A 34 -20.06 -4.86 -25.84
CA SER A 34 -19.40 -4.14 -24.71
C SER A 34 -19.99 -4.48 -23.33
N LYS A 35 -21.26 -4.92 -23.30
CA LYS A 35 -21.87 -5.38 -22.03
C LYS A 35 -21.45 -6.81 -21.66
N GLU A 36 -21.27 -7.69 -22.63
CA GLU A 36 -20.79 -9.06 -22.37
C GLU A 36 -19.33 -9.09 -21.98
N ILE A 37 -18.45 -8.27 -22.59
CA ILE A 37 -17.03 -8.17 -22.21
C ILE A 37 -16.89 -7.61 -20.79
N ASN A 38 -17.71 -6.62 -20.39
CA ASN A 38 -17.70 -6.09 -19.04
C ASN A 38 -18.32 -7.07 -18.02
N SER A 39 -19.30 -7.89 -18.40
CA SER A 39 -19.88 -8.89 -17.51
C SER A 39 -18.95 -10.10 -17.31
N GLU A 40 -18.21 -10.54 -18.34
CA GLU A 40 -17.23 -11.62 -18.20
C GLU A 40 -15.99 -11.18 -17.41
N SER A 41 -15.51 -9.93 -17.55
CA SER A 41 -14.40 -9.41 -16.74
C SER A 41 -14.79 -9.25 -15.27
N ASN A 42 -16.01 -8.80 -14.97
CA ASN A 42 -16.53 -8.71 -13.62
C ASN A 42 -16.79 -10.10 -12.99
N ILE A 43 -17.31 -11.06 -13.75
CA ILE A 43 -17.54 -12.43 -13.26
C ILE A 43 -16.20 -13.15 -12.97
N LYS A 44 -15.13 -12.87 -13.74
CA LYS A 44 -13.79 -13.42 -13.48
C LYS A 44 -13.11 -12.78 -12.26
N SER A 45 -13.33 -11.50 -12.00
CA SER A 45 -12.75 -10.82 -10.82
C SER A 45 -13.46 -11.23 -9.52
N GLU A 46 -14.79 -11.41 -9.54
CA GLU A 46 -15.56 -11.85 -8.36
C GLU A 46 -15.17 -13.26 -7.88
N LYS A 47 -14.76 -14.16 -8.78
CA LYS A 47 -14.30 -15.51 -8.42
C LYS A 47 -12.93 -15.55 -7.72
N LEU A 48 -12.15 -14.46 -7.78
CA LEU A 48 -10.82 -14.39 -7.13
C LEU A 48 -10.85 -13.86 -5.71
N ILE A 49 -11.99 -13.37 -5.23
CA ILE A 49 -12.14 -12.87 -3.86
C ILE A 49 -13.18 -13.74 -3.15
N ASN A 50 -12.78 -14.28 -2.00
CA ASN A 50 -13.68 -14.95 -1.06
C ASN A 50 -13.94 -14.01 0.13
N PRO A 51 -15.08 -13.31 0.19
CA PRO A 51 -15.35 -12.30 1.22
C PRO A 51 -15.50 -12.89 2.63
N GLU A 52 -15.78 -14.18 2.78
CA GLU A 52 -15.91 -14.84 4.08
C GLU A 52 -14.55 -15.13 4.74
N GLU A 53 -13.50 -15.14 3.96
CA GLU A 53 -12.17 -15.44 4.44
C GLU A 53 -11.48 -14.23 5.07
N MET A 54 -10.68 -14.47 6.10
CA MET A 54 -10.15 -13.44 6.97
C MET A 54 -8.62 -13.30 6.92
N THR A 55 -7.95 -13.90 5.94
CA THR A 55 -6.49 -13.72 5.74
C THR A 55 -6.17 -13.34 4.30
N MET A 56 -4.99 -12.77 4.09
CA MET A 56 -4.50 -12.46 2.74
C MET A 56 -4.49 -13.70 1.84
N GLU A 57 -4.02 -14.84 2.35
CA GLU A 57 -3.89 -16.07 1.57
C GLU A 57 -5.25 -16.65 1.16
N THR A 58 -6.20 -16.67 2.06
CA THR A 58 -7.49 -17.36 1.84
C THR A 58 -8.51 -16.48 1.14
N ARG A 59 -8.48 -15.15 1.38
CA ARG A 59 -9.40 -14.20 0.72
C ARG A 59 -9.15 -14.05 -0.76
N TYR A 60 -7.89 -14.06 -1.20
CA TYR A 60 -7.56 -13.78 -2.57
C TYR A 60 -7.15 -15.03 -3.34
N GLY A 61 -7.88 -15.36 -4.38
CA GLY A 61 -7.49 -16.38 -5.36
C GLY A 61 -6.37 -15.88 -6.28
N VAL A 62 -5.76 -16.81 -7.01
CA VAL A 62 -4.73 -16.52 -8.01
C VAL A 62 -5.38 -16.55 -9.40
N PRO A 63 -5.08 -15.58 -10.29
CA PRO A 63 -5.60 -15.60 -11.66
C PRO A 63 -5.25 -16.89 -12.40
N GLN A 64 -6.11 -17.29 -13.33
CA GLN A 64 -5.89 -18.49 -14.15
C GLN A 64 -4.53 -18.42 -14.88
N GLY A 65 -3.79 -19.52 -14.85
CA GLY A 65 -2.45 -19.62 -15.43
C GLY A 65 -1.31 -19.12 -14.54
N TYR A 66 -1.62 -18.72 -13.30
CA TYR A 66 -0.63 -18.35 -12.31
C TYR A 66 -0.72 -19.27 -11.09
N GLU A 67 0.40 -19.46 -10.43
CA GLU A 67 0.52 -20.18 -9.15
C GLU A 67 1.24 -19.31 -8.13
N ARG A 68 0.79 -19.34 -6.86
CA ARG A 68 1.51 -18.64 -5.79
C ARG A 68 2.96 -19.10 -5.72
N VAL A 69 3.87 -18.16 -5.56
CA VAL A 69 5.26 -18.50 -5.27
C VAL A 69 5.34 -19.22 -3.92
N ALA A 70 6.12 -20.29 -3.86
CA ALA A 70 6.36 -20.97 -2.59
C ALA A 70 7.05 -20.04 -1.59
N VAL A 71 6.66 -20.12 -0.33
CA VAL A 71 7.27 -19.38 0.77
C VAL A 71 7.82 -20.36 1.80
N GLU A 72 8.94 -20.01 2.41
CA GLU A 72 9.54 -20.79 3.47
C GLU A 72 8.71 -20.65 4.75
N LYS A 73 8.47 -21.78 5.45
CA LYS A 73 7.75 -21.78 6.72
C LYS A 73 8.47 -20.93 7.78
N GLY A 74 7.73 -20.09 8.48
CA GLY A 74 8.25 -19.15 9.47
C GLY A 74 8.98 -17.95 8.86
N SER A 75 8.94 -17.76 7.54
CA SER A 75 9.52 -16.58 6.87
C SER A 75 8.65 -15.33 7.02
N PHE A 76 9.25 -14.17 6.74
CA PHE A 76 8.49 -12.91 6.67
C PHE A 76 7.45 -12.92 5.55
N ALA A 77 7.73 -13.60 4.45
CA ALA A 77 6.80 -13.78 3.35
C ALA A 77 5.56 -14.58 3.77
N GLU A 78 5.72 -15.69 4.52
CA GLU A 78 4.59 -16.44 5.08
C GLU A 78 3.80 -15.58 6.09
N PHE A 79 4.49 -14.83 6.94
CA PHE A 79 3.85 -13.92 7.90
C PHE A 79 2.97 -12.87 7.18
N LEU A 80 3.44 -12.26 6.09
CA LEU A 80 2.69 -11.28 5.32
C LEU A 80 1.47 -11.92 4.63
N ARG A 81 1.63 -13.09 4.05
CA ARG A 81 0.56 -13.85 3.40
C ARG A 81 -0.53 -14.27 4.38
N ASN A 82 -0.16 -14.51 5.64
CA ASN A 82 -1.10 -14.89 6.71
C ASN A 82 -1.64 -13.70 7.52
N GLN A 83 -1.39 -12.45 7.07
CA GLN A 83 -1.95 -11.29 7.75
C GLN A 83 -3.47 -11.37 7.79
N LYS A 84 -4.02 -11.08 8.98
CA LYS A 84 -5.46 -11.01 9.18
C LYS A 84 -6.04 -9.78 8.51
N LEU A 85 -7.20 -9.95 7.93
CA LEU A 85 -8.00 -8.90 7.32
C LEU A 85 -9.26 -8.68 8.13
N LYS A 86 -9.74 -7.46 8.15
CA LYS A 86 -11.08 -7.13 8.67
C LYS A 86 -12.16 -7.75 7.78
N PRO A 87 -13.42 -7.83 8.24
CA PRO A 87 -14.54 -8.26 7.41
C PRO A 87 -14.52 -7.56 6.05
N TYR A 88 -14.87 -8.29 5.00
CA TYR A 88 -14.87 -7.73 3.65
C TYR A 88 -15.85 -6.55 3.53
N GLY A 89 -15.43 -5.50 2.85
CA GLY A 89 -16.21 -4.25 2.73
C GLY A 89 -16.01 -3.26 3.87
N GLU A 90 -15.24 -3.60 4.90
CA GLU A 90 -14.85 -2.63 5.94
C GLU A 90 -14.08 -1.45 5.33
N LYS A 91 -14.41 -0.25 5.83
CA LYS A 91 -13.77 0.99 5.36
C LYS A 91 -12.48 1.27 6.14
N VAL A 92 -11.48 1.77 5.45
CA VAL A 92 -10.25 2.25 6.07
C VAL A 92 -10.58 3.38 7.05
N GLN A 93 -10.13 3.23 8.28
CA GLN A 93 -10.28 4.21 9.35
C GLN A 93 -8.97 4.98 9.55
N TYR A 94 -9.09 6.30 9.73
CA TYR A 94 -7.99 7.15 10.17
C TYR A 94 -7.76 7.01 11.69
N PHE A 95 -6.59 7.45 12.15
CA PHE A 95 -6.21 7.47 13.58
C PHE A 95 -7.23 8.18 14.49
N ASN A 96 -7.99 9.11 13.97
CA ASN A 96 -8.99 9.90 14.72
C ASN A 96 -10.41 9.29 14.67
N GLY A 97 -10.56 8.06 14.17
CA GLY A 97 -11.83 7.35 14.09
C GLY A 97 -12.67 7.66 12.84
N ASN A 98 -12.33 8.67 12.05
CA ASN A 98 -13.02 8.95 10.81
C ASN A 98 -12.67 7.93 9.72
N TYR A 99 -13.56 7.76 8.75
CA TYR A 99 -13.34 6.85 7.63
C TYR A 99 -12.77 7.57 6.41
N LYS A 100 -11.91 6.85 5.69
CA LYS A 100 -11.40 7.28 4.39
C LYS A 100 -12.54 7.38 3.39
N ARG A 101 -12.68 8.53 2.72
CA ARG A 101 -13.75 8.78 1.76
C ARG A 101 -13.46 8.29 0.35
N SER A 102 -12.22 7.91 0.07
CA SER A 102 -11.79 7.48 -1.26
C SER A 102 -12.22 6.05 -1.53
N GLU A 103 -13.17 5.86 -2.43
CA GLU A 103 -13.56 4.54 -2.94
C GLU A 103 -12.67 4.13 -4.11
N GLY A 104 -12.51 2.81 -4.33
CA GLY A 104 -11.71 2.28 -5.45
C GLY A 104 -10.19 2.35 -5.27
N ILE A 105 -9.69 2.71 -4.09
CA ILE A 105 -8.25 2.73 -3.80
C ILE A 105 -7.78 1.39 -3.23
N TYR A 106 -8.61 0.77 -2.40
CA TYR A 106 -8.28 -0.46 -1.69
C TYR A 106 -9.45 -1.46 -1.75
N ASP A 107 -9.10 -2.72 -1.62
CA ASP A 107 -10.06 -3.83 -1.55
C ASP A 107 -10.37 -4.22 -0.10
N SER A 108 -9.34 -4.46 0.70
CA SER A 108 -9.48 -4.94 2.08
C SER A 108 -8.56 -4.19 3.04
N VAL A 109 -8.90 -4.26 4.32
CA VAL A 109 -8.19 -3.61 5.42
C VAL A 109 -7.52 -4.65 6.30
N PHE A 110 -6.25 -4.45 6.65
CA PHE A 110 -5.55 -5.30 7.61
C PHE A 110 -6.12 -5.10 9.02
N ASP A 111 -6.28 -6.20 9.73
CA ASP A 111 -6.70 -6.17 11.14
C ASP A 111 -5.51 -5.87 12.06
N VAL A 112 -5.00 -4.65 11.93
CA VAL A 112 -3.86 -4.12 12.70
C VAL A 112 -4.27 -2.84 13.40
N GLU A 113 -4.04 -2.78 14.71
CA GLU A 113 -4.28 -1.56 15.48
C GLU A 113 -3.26 -0.48 15.12
N ILE A 114 -3.75 0.74 14.87
CA ILE A 114 -2.91 1.88 14.46
C ILE A 114 -2.71 2.93 15.56
N GLY A 115 -3.44 2.81 16.69
CA GLY A 115 -3.47 3.82 17.75
C GLY A 115 -4.30 5.05 17.40
N ASP A 116 -4.23 6.06 18.25
CA ASP A 116 -5.05 7.27 18.26
C ASP A 116 -4.29 8.55 17.87
N ARG A 117 -3.07 8.39 17.34
CA ARG A 117 -2.20 9.50 16.93
C ARG A 117 -1.85 9.41 15.45
N ASP A 118 -1.57 10.56 14.83
CA ASP A 118 -1.14 10.64 13.42
C ASP A 118 0.31 10.13 13.24
N LEU A 119 0.52 8.82 13.49
CA LEU A 119 1.83 8.18 13.46
C LEU A 119 1.91 6.99 12.51
N HIS A 120 0.86 6.17 12.40
CA HIS A 120 0.88 4.99 11.54
C HIS A 120 0.66 5.37 10.07
N GLN A 121 1.70 5.96 9.45
CA GLN A 121 1.71 6.36 8.04
C GLN A 121 2.37 5.28 7.16
N CYS A 122 2.68 5.58 5.91
CA CYS A 122 3.12 4.59 4.92
C CYS A 122 4.37 3.79 5.32
N ALA A 123 5.45 4.46 5.75
CA ALA A 123 6.67 3.78 6.21
C ALA A 123 6.46 3.06 7.55
N ASP A 124 5.61 3.63 8.41
CA ASP A 124 5.36 3.11 9.75
C ASP A 124 4.61 1.79 9.71
N ALA A 125 3.67 1.63 8.78
CA ALA A 125 2.99 0.37 8.52
C ALA A 125 3.99 -0.75 8.14
N ILE A 126 4.95 -0.44 7.28
CA ILE A 126 5.97 -1.39 6.84
C ILE A 126 6.93 -1.75 7.99
N MET A 127 7.38 -0.75 8.75
CA MET A 127 8.22 -0.95 9.94
C MET A 127 7.48 -1.76 10.99
N LEU A 128 6.18 -1.51 11.19
CA LEU A 128 5.37 -2.29 12.13
C LEU A 128 5.25 -3.76 11.71
N LEU A 129 4.86 -4.05 10.47
CA LEU A 129 4.74 -5.42 9.97
C LEU A 129 6.04 -6.21 10.16
N ARG A 130 7.19 -5.58 9.86
CA ARG A 130 8.48 -6.22 10.08
C ARG A 130 8.80 -6.42 11.56
N ALA A 131 8.51 -5.44 12.40
CA ALA A 131 8.74 -5.52 13.84
C ALA A 131 7.83 -6.55 14.51
N GLU A 132 6.55 -6.64 14.13
CA GLU A 132 5.60 -7.66 14.61
C GLU A 132 6.08 -9.08 14.26
N TYR A 133 6.59 -9.29 13.05
CA TYR A 133 7.18 -10.55 12.65
C TYR A 133 8.31 -10.99 13.59
N PHE A 134 9.28 -10.12 13.86
CA PHE A 134 10.39 -10.44 14.76
C PHE A 134 9.96 -10.53 16.22
N TYR A 135 8.99 -9.71 16.63
CA TYR A 135 8.43 -9.78 17.99
C TYR A 135 7.75 -11.14 18.24
N GLY A 136 6.93 -11.60 17.29
CA GLY A 136 6.30 -12.91 17.35
C GLY A 136 7.28 -14.08 17.43
N LYS A 137 8.43 -13.94 16.75
CA LYS A 137 9.54 -14.91 16.80
C LYS A 137 10.45 -14.75 18.02
N LYS A 138 10.24 -13.73 18.86
CA LYS A 138 11.11 -13.35 19.99
C LYS A 138 12.54 -13.01 19.56
N GLU A 139 12.72 -12.61 18.31
CA GLU A 139 13.99 -12.17 17.73
C GLU A 139 14.19 -10.67 17.96
N TYR A 140 14.13 -10.24 19.20
CA TYR A 140 14.06 -8.85 19.61
C TYR A 140 15.26 -8.00 19.18
N ASP A 141 16.43 -8.60 19.04
CA ASP A 141 17.64 -7.91 18.57
C ASP A 141 17.57 -7.50 17.08
N LYS A 142 16.68 -8.14 16.32
CA LYS A 142 16.42 -7.78 14.93
C LYS A 142 15.45 -6.61 14.76
N ILE A 143 14.83 -6.15 15.86
CA ILE A 143 13.92 -5.00 15.84
C ILE A 143 14.73 -3.73 16.09
N SER A 144 15.12 -3.08 15.00
CA SER A 144 15.82 -1.81 15.05
C SER A 144 15.53 -0.96 13.81
N PHE A 145 15.48 0.37 14.00
CA PHE A 145 15.19 1.32 12.93
C PHE A 145 15.99 2.60 13.14
N LYS A 146 16.51 3.17 12.06
CA LYS A 146 17.20 4.46 12.12
C LYS A 146 16.23 5.62 12.06
N PHE A 147 16.40 6.56 12.96
CA PHE A 147 15.75 7.87 12.86
C PHE A 147 16.31 8.67 11.68
N VAL A 148 15.62 9.72 11.26
CA VAL A 148 16.12 10.64 10.23
C VAL A 148 17.49 11.24 10.62
N THR A 149 17.76 11.40 11.91
CA THR A 149 19.07 11.85 12.46
C THR A 149 20.20 10.82 12.32
N GLY A 150 19.89 9.58 11.93
CA GLY A 150 20.82 8.45 11.89
C GLY A 150 20.94 7.67 13.22
N PHE A 151 20.24 8.08 14.27
CA PHE A 151 20.20 7.34 15.54
C PHE A 151 19.54 5.97 15.33
N ASN A 152 20.20 4.90 15.81
CA ASN A 152 19.66 3.55 15.72
C ASN A 152 18.83 3.23 16.96
N ALA A 153 17.49 3.24 16.80
CA ALA A 153 16.55 2.84 17.83
C ALA A 153 16.44 1.31 17.86
N GLN A 154 16.86 0.68 18.97
CA GLN A 154 16.89 -0.76 19.17
C GLN A 154 15.89 -1.18 20.24
N TYR A 155 15.01 -2.13 19.92
CA TYR A 155 14.03 -2.66 20.87
C TYR A 155 14.71 -3.42 22.02
N SER A 156 15.81 -4.13 21.75
CA SER A 156 16.58 -4.81 22.81
C SER A 156 17.10 -3.88 23.90
N LYS A 157 17.40 -2.62 23.58
CA LYS A 157 17.70 -1.59 24.59
C LYS A 157 16.44 -1.13 25.33
N TRP A 158 15.35 -0.93 24.59
CA TRP A 158 14.08 -0.51 25.19
C TRP A 158 13.56 -1.54 26.20
N MET A 159 13.53 -2.83 25.85
CA MET A 159 13.08 -3.90 26.75
C MET A 159 13.94 -4.04 28.01
N GLN A 160 15.20 -3.59 28.00
CA GLN A 160 16.04 -3.50 29.18
C GLN A 160 15.70 -2.31 30.08
N GLY A 161 14.69 -1.51 29.74
CA GLY A 161 14.24 -0.34 30.51
C GLY A 161 14.91 0.98 30.11
N TYR A 162 15.66 1.01 29.00
CA TYR A 162 16.11 2.27 28.43
C TYR A 162 14.97 2.95 27.67
N ARG A 163 15.05 4.27 27.60
CA ARG A 163 14.18 5.10 26.77
C ARG A 163 15.05 5.96 25.86
N ILE A 164 14.43 6.54 24.82
CA ILE A 164 15.13 7.33 23.82
C ILE A 164 14.81 8.80 24.04
N ASN A 165 15.86 9.62 24.18
CA ASN A 165 15.77 11.06 23.99
C ASN A 165 16.06 11.34 22.50
N PRO A 166 15.09 11.78 21.72
CA PRO A 166 15.26 11.98 20.28
C PRO A 166 15.97 13.29 19.91
N ASN A 167 16.21 14.18 20.89
CA ASN A 167 16.82 15.48 20.65
C ASN A 167 18.27 15.35 20.17
N GLY A 168 18.68 16.26 19.29
CA GLY A 168 20.00 16.23 18.68
C GLY A 168 20.22 14.96 17.83
N LYS A 169 21.31 14.25 18.09
CA LYS A 169 21.61 12.98 17.39
C LYS A 169 20.84 11.79 17.94
N GLY A 170 20.13 11.95 19.05
CA GLY A 170 19.47 10.87 19.79
C GLY A 170 20.39 10.23 20.85
N SER A 171 19.82 9.76 21.94
CA SER A 171 20.54 9.05 23.01
C SER A 171 19.62 8.14 23.83
N TYR A 172 20.21 7.15 24.50
CA TYR A 172 19.50 6.30 25.45
C TYR A 172 19.70 6.81 26.88
N TYR A 173 18.67 6.67 27.71
CA TYR A 173 18.75 6.88 29.15
C TYR A 173 17.93 5.83 29.89
N LYS A 174 18.41 5.40 31.06
CA LYS A 174 17.69 4.43 31.89
C LYS A 174 16.51 5.10 32.58
N LYS A 175 15.31 4.50 32.47
CA LYS A 175 14.07 5.10 33.02
C LYS A 175 13.20 4.13 33.80
N SER A 176 13.17 2.85 33.42
CA SER A 176 12.22 1.88 33.98
C SER A 176 12.87 0.52 34.22
N ALA A 177 12.16 -0.35 34.92
CA ALA A 177 12.50 -1.77 34.97
C ALA A 177 12.43 -2.40 33.55
N PRO A 178 13.15 -3.51 33.32
CA PRO A 178 13.01 -4.27 32.07
C PRO A 178 11.57 -4.74 31.83
N SER A 179 11.14 -4.70 30.57
CA SER A 179 9.82 -5.17 30.15
C SER A 179 9.85 -5.52 28.66
N ASN A 180 9.22 -6.64 28.31
CA ASN A 180 9.01 -7.08 26.93
C ASN A 180 7.53 -7.34 26.61
N THR A 181 6.62 -6.71 27.36
CA THR A 181 5.19 -6.80 27.09
C THR A 181 4.86 -6.19 25.71
N TYR A 182 3.80 -6.68 25.08
CA TYR A 182 3.33 -6.14 23.81
C TYR A 182 3.02 -4.63 23.88
N LYS A 183 2.48 -4.17 25.03
CA LYS A 183 2.26 -2.75 25.27
C LYS A 183 3.56 -1.93 25.21
N ASP A 184 4.65 -2.43 25.83
CA ASP A 184 5.95 -1.76 25.75
C ASP A 184 6.57 -1.81 24.36
N PHE A 185 6.38 -2.91 23.63
CA PHE A 185 6.76 -3.00 22.23
C PHE A 185 6.02 -1.95 21.39
N ARG A 186 4.72 -1.80 21.54
CA ARG A 186 3.94 -0.75 20.84
C ARG A 186 4.38 0.66 21.24
N ASN A 187 4.73 0.88 22.51
CA ASN A 187 5.30 2.16 22.97
C ASN A 187 6.64 2.46 22.29
N PHE A 188 7.50 1.46 22.10
CA PHE A 188 8.73 1.60 21.32
C PHE A 188 8.43 1.97 19.88
N MET A 189 7.51 1.26 19.22
CA MET A 189 7.12 1.54 17.82
C MET A 189 6.57 2.96 17.67
N ASN A 190 5.80 3.47 18.64
CA ASN A 190 5.31 4.85 18.62
C ASN A 190 6.45 5.90 18.65
N ILE A 191 7.58 5.58 19.30
CA ILE A 191 8.76 6.45 19.23
C ILE A 191 9.43 6.34 17.86
N VAL A 192 9.54 5.13 17.31
CA VAL A 192 10.09 4.91 15.96
C VAL A 192 9.28 5.71 14.95
N PHE A 193 7.96 5.62 14.94
CA PHE A 193 7.07 6.34 14.01
C PHE A 193 7.20 7.87 14.11
N GLY A 194 7.50 8.40 15.28
CA GLY A 194 7.68 9.84 15.46
C GLY A 194 9.00 10.38 14.89
N TYR A 195 10.01 9.54 14.64
CA TYR A 195 11.36 10.00 14.30
C TYR A 195 12.02 9.26 13.14
N ALA A 196 11.46 8.14 12.69
CA ALA A 196 11.79 7.47 11.44
C ALA A 196 10.71 7.80 10.39
N GLY A 197 10.96 7.45 9.13
CA GLY A 197 10.01 7.67 8.04
C GLY A 197 10.60 7.19 6.71
N THR A 198 9.97 7.52 5.60
CA THR A 198 10.42 7.08 4.27
C THR A 198 11.88 7.43 3.98
N LEU A 199 12.34 8.61 4.42
CA LEU A 199 13.72 9.07 4.18
C LEU A 199 14.76 8.19 4.89
N SER A 200 14.54 7.84 6.15
CA SER A 200 15.45 6.97 6.91
C SER A 200 15.33 5.52 6.47
N LEU A 201 14.11 5.03 6.25
CA LEU A 201 13.85 3.66 5.81
C LEU A 201 14.47 3.37 4.44
N GLU A 202 14.32 4.29 3.46
CA GLU A 202 14.94 4.11 2.14
C GLU A 202 16.46 3.99 2.22
N LYS A 203 17.10 4.72 3.15
CA LYS A 203 18.57 4.65 3.36
C LYS A 203 19.02 3.35 4.02
N GLU A 204 18.18 2.74 4.84
CA GLU A 204 18.49 1.46 5.50
C GLU A 204 18.31 0.26 4.57
N MET A 205 17.40 0.37 3.61
CA MET A 205 17.05 -0.72 2.71
C MET A 205 18.03 -0.84 1.53
N ILE A 206 18.24 -2.07 1.08
CA ILE A 206 19.14 -2.43 -0.02
C ILE A 206 18.37 -2.37 -1.35
N PRO A 207 18.91 -1.73 -2.42
CA PRO A 207 18.29 -1.78 -3.74
C PRO A 207 18.06 -3.21 -4.22
N GLN A 208 16.90 -3.47 -4.84
CA GLN A 208 16.53 -4.77 -5.39
C GLN A 208 16.17 -4.64 -6.86
N LYS A 209 16.58 -5.65 -7.66
CA LYS A 209 16.17 -5.75 -9.06
C LYS A 209 14.76 -6.35 -9.14
N ILE A 210 13.97 -5.91 -10.13
CA ILE A 210 12.59 -6.40 -10.33
C ILE A 210 12.55 -7.91 -10.58
N GLU A 211 13.53 -8.44 -11.31
CA GLU A 211 13.63 -9.88 -11.57
C GLU A 211 13.76 -10.71 -10.30
N ASN A 212 14.38 -10.12 -9.26
CA ASN A 212 14.60 -10.73 -7.95
C ASN A 212 13.57 -10.33 -6.91
N MET A 213 12.50 -9.62 -7.31
CA MET A 213 11.44 -9.19 -6.39
C MET A 213 10.87 -10.37 -5.61
N GLN A 214 10.67 -10.16 -4.30
CA GLN A 214 10.13 -11.13 -3.35
C GLN A 214 9.02 -10.50 -2.50
N ILE A 215 8.21 -11.33 -1.86
CA ILE A 215 7.27 -10.90 -0.82
C ILE A 215 8.07 -10.27 0.34
N GLY A 216 7.66 -9.08 0.77
CA GLY A 216 8.37 -8.27 1.77
C GLY A 216 9.25 -7.19 1.18
N ASP A 217 9.51 -7.19 -0.14
CA ASP A 217 10.17 -6.08 -0.81
C ASP A 217 9.25 -4.84 -0.84
N VAL A 218 9.86 -3.67 -0.92
CA VAL A 218 9.19 -2.38 -0.76
C VAL A 218 9.53 -1.46 -1.92
N PHE A 219 8.52 -0.91 -2.57
CA PHE A 219 8.70 0.27 -3.41
C PHE A 219 8.68 1.50 -2.51
N ILE A 220 9.78 2.27 -2.49
CA ILE A 220 9.94 3.40 -1.58
C ILE A 220 10.60 4.59 -2.26
N MET A 221 10.03 5.76 -2.02
CA MET A 221 10.62 7.07 -2.35
C MET A 221 10.72 7.87 -1.06
N GLY A 222 11.94 8.00 -0.54
CA GLY A 222 12.21 8.81 0.65
C GLY A 222 12.14 10.29 0.34
N GLY A 223 11.52 11.05 1.23
CA GLY A 223 11.41 12.50 1.08
C GLY A 223 10.22 13.12 1.81
N SER A 224 9.95 14.38 1.44
CA SER A 224 8.76 15.14 1.85
C SER A 224 8.28 15.93 0.63
N PRO A 225 7.30 15.43 -0.13
CA PRO A 225 6.56 14.20 0.12
C PRO A 225 7.41 12.94 -0.18
N GLY A 226 7.10 11.86 0.54
CA GLY A 226 7.64 10.53 0.31
C GLY A 226 6.55 9.48 0.48
N HIS A 227 6.72 8.30 -0.12
CA HIS A 227 5.76 7.21 0.02
C HIS A 227 6.41 5.83 -0.06
N ALA A 228 5.74 4.83 0.49
CA ALA A 228 6.18 3.45 0.46
C ALA A 228 4.99 2.47 0.42
N VAL A 229 5.14 1.39 -0.36
CA VAL A 229 4.20 0.27 -0.43
C VAL A 229 4.98 -1.04 -0.34
N ILE A 230 4.41 -2.05 0.30
CA ILE A 230 5.05 -3.36 0.50
C ILE A 230 4.38 -4.44 -0.34
N VAL A 231 5.20 -5.34 -0.92
CA VAL A 231 4.74 -6.55 -1.60
C VAL A 231 4.29 -7.57 -0.56
N VAL A 232 3.00 -7.94 -0.56
CA VAL A 232 2.40 -8.80 0.48
C VAL A 232 2.07 -10.20 0.01
N ASP A 233 1.90 -10.40 -1.30
CA ASP A 233 1.77 -11.72 -1.93
C ASP A 233 2.29 -11.70 -3.36
N MET A 234 2.64 -12.87 -3.91
CA MET A 234 3.15 -13.03 -5.27
C MET A 234 2.72 -14.35 -5.88
N ALA A 235 2.50 -14.32 -7.20
CA ALA A 235 2.31 -15.49 -8.04
C ALA A 235 3.14 -15.38 -9.31
N LYS A 236 3.37 -16.50 -9.99
CA LYS A 236 4.08 -16.59 -11.26
C LYS A 236 3.37 -17.56 -12.21
N ASN A 237 3.50 -17.33 -13.50
CA ASN A 237 3.05 -18.27 -14.52
C ASN A 237 4.20 -19.23 -14.95
N GLU A 238 3.90 -20.17 -15.83
CA GLU A 238 4.87 -21.13 -16.38
C GLU A 238 6.07 -20.46 -17.08
N LYS A 239 5.89 -19.23 -17.60
CA LYS A 239 6.97 -18.45 -18.23
C LYS A 239 7.82 -17.68 -17.21
N GLY A 240 7.51 -17.81 -15.91
CA GLY A 240 8.19 -17.07 -14.84
C GLY A 240 7.77 -15.61 -14.71
N GLU A 241 6.73 -15.15 -15.44
CA GLU A 241 6.20 -13.81 -15.31
C GLU A 241 5.49 -13.66 -13.97
N LYS A 242 5.87 -12.64 -13.20
CA LYS A 242 5.38 -12.41 -11.83
C LYS A 242 4.22 -11.43 -11.82
N ILE A 243 3.25 -11.73 -10.95
CA ILE A 243 2.24 -10.80 -10.48
C ILE A 243 2.34 -10.72 -8.95
N PHE A 244 1.91 -9.59 -8.38
CA PHE A 244 2.08 -9.36 -6.95
C PHE A 244 0.96 -8.46 -6.40
N MET A 245 0.74 -8.53 -5.10
CA MET A 245 -0.20 -7.69 -4.37
C MET A 245 0.56 -6.70 -3.50
N LEU A 246 -0.03 -5.52 -3.32
CA LEU A 246 0.56 -4.43 -2.56
C LEU A 246 -0.33 -4.05 -1.37
N ALA A 247 0.33 -3.64 -0.28
CA ALA A 247 -0.33 -3.00 0.84
C ALA A 247 0.37 -1.69 1.21
N GLN A 248 -0.41 -0.77 1.77
CA GLN A 248 0.06 0.51 2.30
C GLN A 248 -0.78 0.97 3.49
N SER A 249 -0.22 1.88 4.29
CA SER A 249 -0.95 2.96 4.95
C SER A 249 -0.67 4.27 4.20
N TYR A 250 -1.25 5.40 4.64
CA TYR A 250 -1.06 6.71 3.98
C TYR A 250 -1.11 7.85 5.01
N MET A 251 -1.01 9.08 4.54
CA MET A 251 -1.17 10.31 5.34
C MET A 251 -2.57 10.91 5.14
N PRO A 252 -3.28 11.34 6.18
CA PRO A 252 -2.99 11.13 7.61
C PRO A 252 -2.95 9.65 7.99
N ALA A 253 -2.39 9.32 9.18
CA ALA A 253 -2.30 7.94 9.67
C ALA A 253 -3.62 7.20 9.57
N GLN A 254 -3.59 6.03 8.96
CA GLN A 254 -4.76 5.23 8.63
C GLN A 254 -4.42 3.75 8.64
N GLN A 255 -5.43 2.90 8.65
CA GLN A 255 -5.24 1.46 8.64
C GLN A 255 -4.54 1.00 7.36
N THR A 256 -3.68 -0.01 7.52
CA THR A 256 -3.01 -0.67 6.40
C THR A 256 -4.05 -1.35 5.52
N GLN A 257 -3.91 -1.21 4.21
CA GLN A 257 -4.92 -1.63 3.23
C GLN A 257 -4.27 -2.33 2.03
N VAL A 258 -4.98 -3.32 1.47
CA VAL A 258 -4.63 -3.98 0.21
C VAL A 258 -5.03 -3.08 -0.94
N LEU A 259 -4.10 -2.76 -1.83
CA LEU A 259 -4.34 -1.81 -2.91
C LEU A 259 -5.04 -2.45 -4.11
N ILE A 260 -5.98 -1.72 -4.69
CA ILE A 260 -6.55 -2.01 -6.00
C ILE A 260 -5.56 -1.55 -7.07
N ASN A 261 -5.32 -2.40 -8.07
CA ASN A 261 -4.56 -2.01 -9.26
C ASN A 261 -5.42 -1.12 -10.16
N PRO A 262 -5.06 0.16 -10.35
CA PRO A 262 -5.88 1.09 -11.13
C PRO A 262 -5.99 0.74 -12.62
N GLU A 263 -5.13 -0.16 -13.12
CA GLU A 263 -5.17 -0.57 -14.53
C GLU A 263 -6.24 -1.62 -14.85
N ASN A 264 -6.61 -2.44 -13.86
CA ASN A 264 -7.53 -3.55 -14.10
C ASN A 264 -8.64 -3.71 -13.04
N GLY A 265 -8.63 -2.86 -12.00
CA GLY A 265 -9.60 -2.91 -10.90
C GLY A 265 -9.47 -4.09 -9.95
N GLY A 266 -8.53 -5.02 -10.18
CA GLY A 266 -8.23 -6.14 -9.29
C GLY A 266 -7.12 -5.79 -8.29
N VAL A 267 -6.64 -6.80 -7.55
CA VAL A 267 -5.58 -6.62 -6.53
C VAL A 267 -4.19 -7.07 -7.00
N TRP A 268 -4.12 -7.72 -8.16
CA TRP A 268 -2.88 -8.22 -8.72
C TRP A 268 -2.25 -7.21 -9.68
N TYR A 269 -1.00 -6.86 -9.43
CA TYR A 269 -0.18 -5.96 -10.24
C TYR A 269 0.78 -6.74 -11.12
N SER A 270 1.20 -6.15 -12.24
CA SER A 270 2.28 -6.65 -13.11
C SER A 270 3.15 -5.49 -13.56
N LEU A 271 4.47 -5.73 -13.60
CA LEU A 271 5.46 -4.78 -14.15
C LEU A 271 6.02 -5.23 -15.50
N LYS A 272 5.41 -6.23 -16.14
CA LYS A 272 5.84 -6.69 -17.46
C LYS A 272 5.81 -5.53 -18.46
N GLY A 273 6.98 -5.17 -19.02
CA GLY A 273 7.11 -4.08 -20.00
C GLY A 273 6.87 -2.68 -19.45
N LYS A 274 7.02 -2.46 -18.13
CA LYS A 274 6.79 -1.19 -17.49
C LYS A 274 8.02 -0.70 -16.74
N ASP A 275 8.24 0.61 -16.79
CA ASP A 275 9.30 1.30 -16.04
C ASP A 275 8.77 2.01 -14.80
N VAL A 276 7.44 2.04 -14.62
CA VAL A 276 6.76 2.71 -13.52
C VAL A 276 5.66 1.82 -12.95
N LEU A 277 5.68 1.62 -11.64
CA LEU A 277 4.57 1.08 -10.88
C LEU A 277 3.57 2.21 -10.61
N VAL A 278 2.33 2.05 -11.07
CA VAL A 278 1.22 2.97 -10.79
C VAL A 278 0.33 2.35 -9.73
N THR A 279 0.20 3.02 -8.59
CA THR A 279 -0.76 2.69 -7.54
C THR A 279 -1.86 3.75 -7.51
N PRO A 280 -2.98 3.54 -6.81
CA PRO A 280 -4.07 4.53 -6.78
C PRO A 280 -3.66 5.92 -6.30
N GLU A 281 -2.69 6.00 -5.39
CA GLU A 281 -2.32 7.25 -4.73
C GLU A 281 -0.86 7.67 -5.01
N TRP A 282 -0.04 6.85 -5.72
CA TRP A 282 1.37 7.14 -5.98
C TRP A 282 1.90 6.45 -7.24
N LYS A 283 3.04 6.95 -7.73
CA LYS A 283 3.79 6.33 -8.83
C LYS A 283 5.24 6.11 -8.40
N PHE A 284 5.77 4.91 -8.63
CA PHE A 284 7.15 4.56 -8.31
C PHE A 284 7.88 4.16 -9.58
N PRO A 285 9.03 4.77 -9.92
CA PRO A 285 9.97 4.17 -10.86
C PRO A 285 10.34 2.75 -10.39
N VAL A 286 10.45 1.78 -11.30
CA VAL A 286 10.77 0.38 -10.93
C VAL A 286 12.10 0.25 -10.18
N GLY A 287 13.08 1.13 -10.46
CA GLY A 287 14.34 1.20 -9.72
C GLY A 287 14.23 1.63 -8.25
N LYS A 288 13.03 1.94 -7.77
CA LYS A 288 12.73 2.24 -6.36
C LYS A 288 12.35 1.02 -5.52
N LEU A 289 12.44 -0.18 -6.10
CA LEU A 289 12.30 -1.42 -5.35
C LEU A 289 13.51 -1.65 -4.44
N LYS A 290 13.23 -1.97 -3.17
CA LYS A 290 14.25 -2.25 -2.15
C LYS A 290 13.84 -3.43 -1.28
N LYS A 291 14.83 -4.06 -0.64
CA LYS A 291 14.66 -5.12 0.36
C LYS A 291 15.31 -4.73 1.68
N PHE A 292 14.86 -5.37 2.75
CA PHE A 292 15.49 -5.27 4.06
C PHE A 292 16.82 -6.00 4.15
#